data_b9f7d7e62f4dd820d7690164ec1cd527
#
_entry.id   b9f7d7e62f4dd820d7690164ec1cd527
#
_cell.length_a   1.000
_cell.length_b   1.000
_cell.length_c   1.000
_cell.angle_alpha   90.00
_cell.angle_beta   90.00
_cell.angle_gamma   90.00
#
_symmetry.space_group_name_H-M   'P 1'
#
loop_
_entity.id
_entity.type
_entity.pdbx_description
1 polymer ?
#
loop_
_entity_poly.entity_id
_entity_poly.type
_entity_poly.pdbx_seq_one_letter_code
_entity_poly.pdbx_strand_id
1 'polypeptide(L)'
;MKLGIRILLIVGVLLGGAMHEKAWAVSDTLSVEEQQQFLYYFYEAERLIQTEQIEVAKPVVEFCYEINPNNATINHYLGLYAQAEGDSLAGVQYFRRAYELAPAEYWYNYNIMLLKSSNKRLRQHAIMQLEALAKSDSKDGELYEVLQRAYILHEEYEKALSIQDQLDSINGYDDMSAMMRYRLNATLKNNKQAIYEIERYLEMEPNNYQFQVFRMQLYEQTQQPPTKMIAAYEEILRLDPRNLMVMNNLAWNICLCHGNLLRAEELSRITIMQEPSNPIYLDTYGWIMYLIGDCESAKFYLQRAMDNSGENVDKEIIQHYKTVLKKCK
;
A
#
# COMPACT_ATOMS: atom_id res chain seq x y z
N MET A 1 -18.40 19.47 11.57
CA MET A 1 -18.60 20.25 10.33
C MET A 1 -17.54 21.32 10.13
N LYS A 2 -17.38 22.31 11.04
CA LYS A 2 -16.40 23.43 10.87
C LYS A 2 -14.93 23.01 10.69
N LEU A 3 -14.48 21.92 11.30
CA LEU A 3 -13.10 21.44 11.19
C LEU A 3 -12.81 20.83 9.81
N GLY A 4 -13.79 20.15 9.21
CA GLY A 4 -13.64 19.53 7.88
C GLY A 4 -13.53 20.55 6.74
N ILE A 5 -14.28 21.68 6.84
CA ILE A 5 -14.21 22.78 5.87
C ILE A 5 -12.84 23.44 5.90
N ARG A 6 -12.27 23.68 7.11
CA ARG A 6 -10.94 24.27 7.27
C ARG A 6 -9.83 23.42 6.64
N ILE A 7 -9.85 22.11 6.88
CA ILE A 7 -8.83 21.19 6.34
C ILE A 7 -8.92 21.12 4.80
N LEU A 8 -10.11 21.04 4.23
CA LEU A 8 -10.30 20.94 2.77
C LEU A 8 -9.87 22.22 2.03
N LEU A 9 -10.16 23.39 2.58
CA LEU A 9 -9.79 24.68 1.95
C LEU A 9 -8.31 25.01 2.12
N ILE A 10 -7.69 24.69 3.26
CA ILE A 10 -6.24 24.90 3.48
C ILE A 10 -5.41 24.01 2.56
N VAL A 11 -5.78 22.73 2.39
CA VAL A 11 -5.10 21.82 1.45
C VAL A 11 -5.24 22.31 0.01
N GLY A 12 -6.41 22.84 -0.38
CA GLY A 12 -6.63 23.41 -1.72
C GLY A 12 -5.77 24.66 -2.01
N VAL A 13 -5.42 25.44 -0.98
CA VAL A 13 -4.57 26.64 -1.11
C VAL A 13 -3.07 26.30 -1.17
N LEU A 14 -2.63 25.27 -0.44
CA LEU A 14 -1.22 24.87 -0.41
C LEU A 14 -0.72 24.25 -1.73
N LEU A 15 -1.63 23.73 -2.58
CA LEU A 15 -1.33 23.16 -3.89
C LEU A 15 -1.24 24.23 -5.01
N GLY A 16 -1.52 25.51 -4.71
CA GLY A 16 -1.57 26.58 -5.67
C GLY A 16 -0.32 27.45 -5.70
N GLY A 17 0.75 27.03 -6.38
CA GLY A 17 1.88 27.92 -6.70
C GLY A 17 1.50 29.06 -7.64
N ALA A 18 2.10 30.25 -7.46
CA ALA A 18 1.99 31.46 -8.25
C ALA A 18 0.62 32.16 -8.29
N MET A 19 0.37 32.99 -7.29
CA MET A 19 -0.87 33.80 -7.16
C MET A 19 -1.10 34.80 -8.33
N HIS A 20 -0.10 35.11 -9.13
CA HIS A 20 -0.22 36.16 -10.18
C HIS A 20 -0.94 35.68 -11.45
N GLU A 21 -0.82 34.42 -11.84
CA GLU A 21 -1.46 33.91 -13.07
C GLU A 21 -2.95 33.60 -12.90
N LYS A 22 -3.38 33.23 -11.69
CA LYS A 22 -4.76 32.81 -11.38
C LYS A 22 -5.81 33.92 -11.52
N ALA A 23 -5.41 35.18 -11.29
CA ALA A 23 -6.32 36.32 -11.41
C ALA A 23 -6.53 36.75 -12.87
N TRP A 24 -5.61 36.39 -13.77
CA TRP A 24 -5.61 36.88 -15.16
C TRP A 24 -6.56 36.19 -16.11
N ALA A 25 -7.21 35.07 -15.71
CA ALA A 25 -8.31 34.50 -16.48
C ALA A 25 -9.59 35.36 -16.36
N VAL A 26 -9.43 36.67 -16.54
CA VAL A 26 -10.54 37.60 -16.67
C VAL A 26 -11.07 37.45 -18.09
N SER A 27 -12.34 37.09 -18.20
CA SER A 27 -13.02 36.93 -19.49
C SER A 27 -12.94 38.23 -20.28
N ASP A 28 -12.55 38.18 -21.56
CA ASP A 28 -12.60 39.33 -22.51
C ASP A 28 -14.00 39.93 -22.66
N THR A 29 -15.02 39.30 -22.00
CA THR A 29 -16.42 39.72 -22.03
C THR A 29 -16.79 40.70 -20.90
N LEU A 30 -15.93 40.88 -19.88
CA LEU A 30 -16.21 41.78 -18.76
C LEU A 30 -15.78 43.24 -19.10
N SER A 31 -16.61 44.19 -18.68
CA SER A 31 -16.23 45.60 -18.72
C SER A 31 -15.02 45.90 -17.81
N VAL A 32 -14.32 47.01 -18.04
CA VAL A 32 -13.19 47.39 -17.21
C VAL A 32 -13.58 47.55 -15.73
N GLU A 33 -14.77 48.05 -15.47
CA GLU A 33 -15.30 48.20 -14.10
C GLU A 33 -15.54 46.87 -13.44
N GLU A 34 -16.19 45.89 -14.13
CA GLU A 34 -16.40 44.53 -13.64
C GLU A 34 -15.07 43.80 -13.41
N GLN A 35 -14.07 44.00 -14.28
CA GLN A 35 -12.74 43.44 -14.11
C GLN A 35 -12.08 43.94 -12.81
N GLN A 36 -12.11 45.27 -12.57
CA GLN A 36 -11.53 45.85 -11.36
C GLN A 36 -12.28 45.37 -10.11
N GLN A 37 -13.59 45.31 -10.16
CA GLN A 37 -14.43 44.82 -9.07
C GLN A 37 -14.13 43.35 -8.78
N PHE A 38 -14.08 42.49 -9.81
CA PHE A 38 -13.72 41.09 -9.68
C PHE A 38 -12.36 40.92 -9.01
N LEU A 39 -11.32 41.58 -9.49
CA LEU A 39 -9.98 41.49 -8.93
C LEU A 39 -9.92 41.90 -7.44
N TYR A 40 -10.59 42.97 -7.08
CA TYR A 40 -10.65 43.41 -5.69
C TYR A 40 -11.24 42.34 -4.77
N TYR A 41 -12.41 41.78 -5.11
CA TYR A 41 -13.06 40.77 -4.30
C TYR A 41 -12.37 39.40 -4.38
N PHE A 42 -11.76 39.08 -5.52
CA PHE A 42 -10.95 37.88 -5.67
C PHE A 42 -9.78 37.86 -4.67
N TYR A 43 -9.00 38.93 -4.61
CA TYR A 43 -7.89 39.01 -3.66
C TYR A 43 -8.38 39.08 -2.20
N GLU A 44 -9.54 39.67 -1.94
CA GLU A 44 -10.13 39.64 -0.60
C GLU A 44 -10.59 38.23 -0.21
N ALA A 45 -11.18 37.48 -1.13
CA ALA A 45 -11.52 36.06 -0.90
C ALA A 45 -10.26 35.23 -0.60
N GLU A 46 -9.21 35.38 -1.41
CA GLU A 46 -7.91 34.72 -1.19
C GLU A 46 -7.34 35.05 0.20
N ARG A 47 -7.30 36.33 0.56
CA ARG A 47 -6.83 36.79 1.88
C ARG A 47 -7.61 36.17 3.02
N LEU A 48 -8.94 36.14 2.92
CA LEU A 48 -9.81 35.56 3.94
C LEU A 48 -9.61 34.05 4.09
N ILE A 49 -9.43 33.34 2.96
CA ILE A 49 -9.16 31.91 2.96
C ILE A 49 -7.79 31.62 3.60
N GLN A 50 -6.73 32.37 3.21
CA GLN A 50 -5.38 32.22 3.76
C GLN A 50 -5.32 32.52 5.27
N THR A 51 -6.16 33.45 5.75
CA THR A 51 -6.26 33.78 7.18
C THR A 51 -7.27 32.93 7.92
N GLU A 52 -7.71 31.80 7.35
CA GLU A 52 -8.67 30.84 7.91
C GLU A 52 -10.06 31.42 8.25
N GLN A 53 -10.42 32.55 7.67
CA GLN A 53 -11.74 33.18 7.84
C GLN A 53 -12.76 32.61 6.82
N ILE A 54 -12.87 31.30 6.78
CA ILE A 54 -13.53 30.50 5.75
C ILE A 54 -15.02 30.86 5.57
N GLU A 55 -15.74 31.04 6.70
CA GLU A 55 -17.17 31.37 6.69
C GLU A 55 -17.42 32.80 6.15
N VAL A 56 -16.46 33.72 6.37
CA VAL A 56 -16.54 35.09 5.88
C VAL A 56 -16.16 35.17 4.40
N ALA A 57 -15.26 34.28 3.95
CA ALA A 57 -14.83 34.22 2.57
C ALA A 57 -15.96 33.75 1.62
N LYS A 58 -16.85 32.85 2.08
CA LYS A 58 -17.90 32.26 1.23
C LYS A 58 -18.73 33.30 0.46
N PRO A 59 -19.40 34.28 1.10
CA PRO A 59 -20.18 35.28 0.37
C PRO A 59 -19.33 36.13 -0.60
N VAL A 60 -18.03 36.32 -0.30
CA VAL A 60 -17.13 37.03 -1.20
C VAL A 60 -16.81 36.18 -2.45
N VAL A 61 -16.61 34.88 -2.28
CA VAL A 61 -16.43 33.92 -3.39
C VAL A 61 -17.70 33.85 -4.24
N GLU A 62 -18.88 33.77 -3.62
CA GLU A 62 -20.18 33.79 -4.32
C GLU A 62 -20.35 35.06 -5.14
N PHE A 63 -20.01 36.23 -4.59
CA PHE A 63 -20.04 37.48 -5.31
C PHE A 63 -19.05 37.54 -6.48
N CYS A 64 -17.85 36.99 -6.32
CA CYS A 64 -16.90 36.83 -7.44
C CYS A 64 -17.48 35.97 -8.55
N TYR A 65 -18.22 34.91 -8.21
CA TYR A 65 -18.90 34.05 -9.19
C TYR A 65 -19.99 34.77 -9.96
N GLU A 66 -20.75 35.66 -9.31
CA GLU A 66 -21.78 36.48 -10.00
C GLU A 66 -21.14 37.39 -11.06
N ILE A 67 -19.94 37.94 -10.76
CA ILE A 67 -19.22 38.80 -11.73
C ILE A 67 -18.57 37.97 -12.82
N ASN A 68 -17.85 36.88 -12.47
CA ASN A 68 -17.14 36.05 -13.43
C ASN A 68 -17.33 34.54 -13.15
N PRO A 69 -18.40 33.93 -13.66
CA PRO A 69 -18.67 32.50 -13.48
C PRO A 69 -17.67 31.59 -14.25
N ASN A 70 -16.83 32.18 -15.10
CA ASN A 70 -15.82 31.45 -15.88
C ASN A 70 -14.41 31.56 -15.27
N ASN A 71 -14.27 31.89 -14.00
CA ASN A 71 -12.99 31.81 -13.31
C ASN A 71 -12.82 30.42 -12.66
N ALA A 72 -11.72 29.73 -13.00
CA ALA A 72 -11.46 28.37 -12.55
C ALA A 72 -11.30 28.28 -11.02
N THR A 73 -10.56 29.21 -10.42
CA THR A 73 -10.32 29.25 -8.96
C THR A 73 -11.61 29.47 -8.17
N ILE A 74 -12.47 30.36 -8.62
CA ILE A 74 -13.77 30.63 -7.97
C ILE A 74 -14.67 29.38 -8.05
N ASN A 75 -14.74 28.73 -9.21
CA ASN A 75 -15.48 27.47 -9.33
C ASN A 75 -14.89 26.39 -8.40
N HIS A 76 -13.56 26.30 -8.30
CA HIS A 76 -12.92 25.35 -7.37
C HIS A 76 -13.33 25.62 -5.92
N TYR A 77 -13.29 26.86 -5.45
CA TYR A 77 -13.71 27.22 -4.09
C TYR A 77 -15.18 26.93 -3.82
N LEU A 78 -16.08 27.22 -4.77
CA LEU A 78 -17.50 26.87 -4.64
C LEU A 78 -17.69 25.34 -4.57
N GLY A 79 -16.91 24.59 -5.32
CA GLY A 79 -16.89 23.13 -5.24
C GLY A 79 -16.50 22.62 -3.85
N LEU A 80 -15.48 23.23 -3.21
CA LEU A 80 -15.06 22.90 -1.85
C LEU A 80 -16.15 23.26 -0.81
N TYR A 81 -16.80 24.41 -0.95
CA TYR A 81 -17.92 24.80 -0.09
C TYR A 81 -19.10 23.84 -0.21
N ALA A 82 -19.53 23.52 -1.44
CA ALA A 82 -20.60 22.57 -1.70
C ALA A 82 -20.30 21.17 -1.12
N GLN A 83 -19.08 20.68 -1.31
CA GLN A 83 -18.64 19.42 -0.74
C GLN A 83 -18.68 19.41 0.79
N ALA A 84 -18.24 20.49 1.43
CA ALA A 84 -18.25 20.63 2.88
C ALA A 84 -19.66 20.72 3.48
N GLU A 85 -20.62 21.29 2.73
CA GLU A 85 -22.04 21.36 3.06
C GLU A 85 -22.80 20.06 2.77
N GLY A 86 -22.15 19.10 2.09
CA GLY A 86 -22.75 17.82 1.73
C GLY A 86 -23.53 17.84 0.41
N ASP A 87 -23.52 18.95 -0.33
CA ASP A 87 -24.11 19.05 -1.66
C ASP A 87 -23.14 18.50 -2.73
N SER A 88 -23.12 17.17 -2.80
CA SER A 88 -22.23 16.48 -3.75
C SER A 88 -22.58 16.80 -5.22
N LEU A 89 -23.82 17.13 -5.55
CA LEU A 89 -24.23 17.43 -6.92
C LEU A 89 -23.68 18.79 -7.37
N ALA A 90 -23.88 19.83 -6.58
CA ALA A 90 -23.30 21.16 -6.83
C ALA A 90 -21.76 21.07 -6.85
N GLY A 91 -21.15 20.34 -5.90
CA GLY A 91 -19.71 20.12 -5.85
C GLY A 91 -19.14 19.56 -7.14
N VAL A 92 -19.76 18.51 -7.71
CA VAL A 92 -19.33 17.93 -9.01
C VAL A 92 -19.42 18.95 -10.14
N GLN A 93 -20.48 19.77 -10.18
CA GLN A 93 -20.66 20.75 -11.24
C GLN A 93 -19.59 21.84 -11.19
N TYR A 94 -19.30 22.38 -10.01
CA TYR A 94 -18.26 23.41 -9.81
C TYR A 94 -16.86 22.85 -10.09
N PHE A 95 -16.51 21.67 -9.57
CA PHE A 95 -15.20 21.07 -9.86
C PHE A 95 -15.03 20.72 -11.34
N ARG A 96 -16.08 20.24 -11.98
CA ARG A 96 -16.08 20.02 -13.43
C ARG A 96 -15.78 21.33 -14.18
N ARG A 97 -16.45 22.43 -13.80
CA ARG A 97 -16.23 23.72 -14.44
C ARG A 97 -14.82 24.24 -14.23
N ALA A 98 -14.28 24.11 -13.01
CA ALA A 98 -12.89 24.46 -12.73
C ALA A 98 -11.91 23.66 -13.59
N TYR A 99 -12.14 22.33 -13.73
CA TYR A 99 -11.34 21.45 -14.57
C TYR A 99 -11.44 21.82 -16.06
N GLU A 100 -12.65 22.10 -16.58
CA GLU A 100 -12.83 22.52 -17.98
C GLU A 100 -12.09 23.82 -18.32
N LEU A 101 -11.97 24.74 -17.35
CA LEU A 101 -11.32 26.03 -17.52
C LEU A 101 -9.78 25.95 -17.39
N ALA A 102 -9.27 25.14 -16.47
CA ALA A 102 -7.85 24.95 -16.23
C ALA A 102 -7.51 23.51 -15.81
N PRO A 103 -7.45 22.56 -16.77
CA PRO A 103 -7.30 21.13 -16.48
C PRO A 103 -6.03 20.79 -15.70
N ALA A 104 -4.91 21.43 -16.02
CA ALA A 104 -3.63 21.15 -15.37
C ALA A 104 -3.59 21.54 -13.89
N GLU A 105 -4.41 22.54 -13.50
CA GLU A 105 -4.43 23.04 -12.12
C GLU A 105 -5.53 22.40 -11.27
N TYR A 106 -6.71 22.12 -11.87
CA TYR A 106 -7.90 21.68 -11.12
C TYR A 106 -8.36 20.26 -11.46
N TRP A 107 -7.44 19.40 -11.90
CA TRP A 107 -7.74 18.02 -12.25
C TRP A 107 -8.15 17.15 -11.06
N TYR A 108 -7.59 17.41 -9.87
CA TYR A 108 -7.66 16.51 -8.71
C TYR A 108 -9.09 16.25 -8.24
N ASN A 109 -9.78 17.29 -7.76
CA ASN A 109 -11.08 17.12 -7.10
C ASN A 109 -12.14 16.52 -8.03
N TYR A 110 -12.19 16.99 -9.28
CA TYR A 110 -13.13 16.47 -10.25
C TYR A 110 -12.89 14.99 -10.55
N ASN A 111 -11.67 14.61 -10.87
CA ASN A 111 -11.34 13.22 -11.20
C ASN A 111 -11.48 12.30 -9.99
N ILE A 112 -11.11 12.73 -8.78
CA ILE A 112 -11.34 11.97 -7.55
C ILE A 112 -12.84 11.70 -7.32
N MET A 113 -13.71 12.67 -7.57
CA MET A 113 -15.15 12.45 -7.45
C MET A 113 -15.67 11.46 -8.48
N LEU A 114 -15.20 11.54 -9.71
CA LEU A 114 -15.55 10.56 -10.76
C LEU A 114 -15.05 9.15 -10.42
N LEU A 115 -13.83 9.01 -9.91
CA LEU A 115 -13.26 7.72 -9.48
C LEU A 115 -14.03 7.10 -8.31
N LYS A 116 -14.57 7.89 -7.40
CA LYS A 116 -15.41 7.43 -6.28
C LYS A 116 -16.84 7.04 -6.71
N SER A 117 -17.26 7.35 -7.94
CA SER A 117 -18.59 7.01 -8.45
C SER A 117 -18.79 5.49 -8.56
N SER A 118 -19.99 5.00 -8.25
CA SER A 118 -20.40 3.62 -8.56
C SER A 118 -20.50 3.35 -10.06
N ASN A 119 -20.65 4.40 -10.88
CA ASN A 119 -20.79 4.29 -12.33
C ASN A 119 -19.43 4.01 -13.00
N LYS A 120 -19.27 2.80 -13.56
CA LYS A 120 -18.05 2.37 -14.25
C LYS A 120 -17.62 3.32 -15.38
N ARG A 121 -18.57 3.90 -16.13
CA ARG A 121 -18.26 4.81 -17.25
C ARG A 121 -17.63 6.11 -16.75
N LEU A 122 -18.10 6.64 -15.61
CA LEU A 122 -17.52 7.86 -15.03
C LEU A 122 -16.10 7.61 -14.52
N ARG A 123 -15.86 6.46 -13.89
CA ARG A 123 -14.50 6.08 -13.48
C ARG A 123 -13.56 5.94 -14.67
N GLN A 124 -14.02 5.27 -15.75
CA GLN A 124 -13.25 5.12 -16.99
C GLN A 124 -12.94 6.49 -17.63
N HIS A 125 -13.90 7.41 -17.60
CA HIS A 125 -13.69 8.78 -18.10
C HIS A 125 -12.61 9.52 -17.30
N ALA A 126 -12.61 9.40 -15.96
CA ALA A 126 -11.57 9.97 -15.13
C ALA A 126 -10.18 9.40 -15.46
N ILE A 127 -10.06 8.09 -15.65
CA ILE A 127 -8.79 7.47 -16.04
C ILE A 127 -8.28 8.05 -17.37
N MET A 128 -9.14 8.17 -18.38
CA MET A 128 -8.77 8.75 -19.67
C MET A 128 -8.28 10.21 -19.54
N GLN A 129 -8.92 11.00 -18.68
CA GLN A 129 -8.49 12.39 -18.41
C GLN A 129 -7.13 12.44 -17.72
N LEU A 130 -6.91 11.59 -16.70
CA LEU A 130 -5.63 11.50 -15.99
C LEU A 130 -4.50 10.99 -16.91
N GLU A 131 -4.77 9.99 -17.77
CA GLU A 131 -3.83 9.53 -18.81
C GLU A 131 -3.43 10.65 -19.77
N ALA A 132 -4.40 11.48 -20.18
CA ALA A 132 -4.13 12.62 -21.07
C ALA A 132 -3.23 13.67 -20.40
N LEU A 133 -3.48 13.97 -19.14
CA LEU A 133 -2.63 14.87 -18.35
C LEU A 133 -1.23 14.31 -18.14
N ALA A 134 -1.10 13.03 -17.82
CA ALA A 134 0.19 12.37 -17.64
C ALA A 134 1.04 12.37 -18.92
N LYS A 135 0.42 12.34 -20.11
CA LYS A 135 1.12 12.43 -21.41
C LYS A 135 1.67 13.82 -21.72
N SER A 136 1.21 14.86 -21.06
CA SER A 136 1.68 16.24 -21.25
C SER A 136 2.99 16.56 -20.52
N ASP A 137 3.82 15.56 -20.23
CA ASP A 137 5.11 15.66 -19.54
C ASP A 137 5.00 16.17 -18.09
N SER A 138 3.98 15.68 -17.41
CA SER A 138 3.78 16.00 -16.00
C SER A 138 4.86 15.32 -15.14
N LYS A 139 5.52 16.13 -14.30
CA LYS A 139 6.35 15.64 -13.17
C LYS A 139 5.57 15.66 -11.86
N ASP A 140 4.25 15.72 -11.95
CA ASP A 140 3.35 15.74 -10.82
C ASP A 140 3.20 14.33 -10.24
N GLY A 141 3.91 14.06 -9.16
CA GLY A 141 3.86 12.76 -8.45
C GLY A 141 2.45 12.43 -7.96
N GLU A 142 1.66 13.41 -7.53
CA GLU A 142 0.28 13.20 -7.07
C GLU A 142 -0.63 12.71 -8.20
N LEU A 143 -0.47 13.24 -9.41
CA LEU A 143 -1.18 12.77 -10.59
C LEU A 143 -0.90 11.29 -10.86
N TYR A 144 0.36 10.89 -10.81
CA TYR A 144 0.74 9.49 -11.02
C TYR A 144 0.25 8.57 -9.89
N GLU A 145 0.27 9.02 -8.63
CA GLU A 145 -0.30 8.24 -7.51
C GLU A 145 -1.80 8.03 -7.66
N VAL A 146 -2.54 9.06 -8.08
CA VAL A 146 -3.99 8.94 -8.31
C VAL A 146 -4.26 8.02 -9.49
N LEU A 147 -3.50 8.13 -10.56
CA LEU A 147 -3.63 7.26 -11.74
C LEU A 147 -3.30 5.80 -11.40
N GLN A 148 -2.26 5.55 -10.62
CA GLN A 148 -1.91 4.22 -10.15
C GLN A 148 -3.04 3.60 -9.32
N ARG A 149 -3.57 4.36 -8.34
CA ARG A 149 -4.72 3.90 -7.53
C ARG A 149 -5.94 3.62 -8.38
N ALA A 150 -6.19 4.44 -9.40
CA ALA A 150 -7.29 4.22 -10.34
C ALA A 150 -7.13 2.91 -11.12
N TYR A 151 -5.93 2.61 -11.61
CA TYR A 151 -5.65 1.34 -12.29
C TYR A 151 -5.79 0.14 -11.35
N ILE A 152 -5.33 0.24 -10.10
CA ILE A 152 -5.51 -0.82 -9.10
C ILE A 152 -7.00 -1.10 -8.84
N LEU A 153 -7.82 -0.05 -8.70
CA LEU A 153 -9.27 -0.15 -8.50
C LEU A 153 -10.00 -0.76 -9.71
N HIS A 154 -9.39 -0.64 -10.90
CA HIS A 154 -9.90 -1.21 -12.14
C HIS A 154 -9.27 -2.56 -12.50
N GLU A 155 -8.42 -3.11 -11.61
CA GLU A 155 -7.71 -4.38 -11.81
C GLU A 155 -6.76 -4.37 -13.03
N GLU A 156 -6.32 -3.17 -13.45
CA GLU A 156 -5.35 -2.96 -14.54
C GLU A 156 -3.91 -2.94 -13.97
N TYR A 157 -3.51 -4.05 -13.34
CA TYR A 157 -2.28 -4.12 -12.52
C TYR A 157 -0.99 -3.93 -13.30
N GLU A 158 -0.94 -4.34 -14.58
CA GLU A 158 0.22 -4.09 -15.45
C GLU A 158 0.43 -2.59 -15.71
N LYS A 159 -0.67 -1.85 -15.91
CA LYS A 159 -0.58 -0.39 -16.04
C LYS A 159 -0.17 0.26 -14.72
N ALA A 160 -0.71 -0.23 -13.59
CA ALA A 160 -0.30 0.26 -12.28
C ALA A 160 1.21 0.06 -12.03
N LEU A 161 1.80 -1.04 -12.51
CA LEU A 161 3.25 -1.27 -12.48
C LEU A 161 4.02 -0.29 -13.35
N SER A 162 3.53 0.02 -14.56
CA SER A 162 4.18 1.00 -15.43
C SER A 162 4.17 2.42 -14.85
N ILE A 163 3.13 2.75 -14.09
CA ILE A 163 3.07 4.02 -13.33
C ILE A 163 4.07 4.02 -12.17
N GLN A 164 4.30 2.86 -11.52
CA GLN A 164 5.34 2.77 -10.48
C GLN A 164 6.72 3.12 -11.01
N ASP A 165 7.03 2.81 -12.28
CA ASP A 165 8.30 3.21 -12.90
C ASP A 165 8.43 4.73 -12.99
N GLN A 166 7.33 5.44 -13.28
CA GLN A 166 7.31 6.91 -13.29
C GLN A 166 7.46 7.48 -11.88
N LEU A 167 6.74 6.94 -10.92
CA LEU A 167 6.84 7.35 -9.51
C LEU A 167 8.26 7.17 -8.96
N ASP A 168 8.91 6.04 -9.25
CA ASP A 168 10.29 5.81 -8.83
C ASP A 168 11.28 6.79 -9.49
N SER A 169 10.99 7.23 -10.72
CA SER A 169 11.82 8.25 -11.39
C SER A 169 11.67 9.64 -10.78
N ILE A 170 10.53 9.94 -10.16
CA ILE A 170 10.22 11.22 -9.52
C ILE A 170 10.69 11.23 -8.07
N ASN A 171 10.29 10.21 -7.30
CA ASN A 171 10.44 10.15 -5.85
C ASN A 171 11.66 9.33 -5.39
N GLY A 172 12.24 8.52 -6.28
CA GLY A 172 13.25 7.53 -5.96
C GLY A 172 12.63 6.17 -5.59
N TYR A 173 13.50 5.16 -5.49
CA TYR A 173 13.11 3.80 -5.09
C TYR A 173 13.33 3.65 -3.57
N ASP A 174 12.26 3.32 -2.85
CA ASP A 174 12.23 3.16 -1.40
C ASP A 174 11.43 1.90 -0.98
N ASP A 175 11.12 1.76 0.30
CA ASP A 175 10.34 0.65 0.85
C ASP A 175 8.89 0.64 0.35
N MET A 176 8.27 1.81 0.16
CA MET A 176 6.92 1.93 -0.39
C MET A 176 6.87 1.47 -1.84
N SER A 177 7.85 1.88 -2.64
CA SER A 177 8.04 1.44 -4.01
C SER A 177 8.24 -0.08 -4.11
N ALA A 178 9.17 -0.64 -3.33
CA ALA A 178 9.42 -2.07 -3.28
C ALA A 178 8.16 -2.86 -2.90
N MET A 179 7.43 -2.38 -1.89
CA MET A 179 6.19 -3.01 -1.43
C MET A 179 5.09 -2.96 -2.50
N MET A 180 4.93 -1.82 -3.19
CA MET A 180 3.94 -1.70 -4.26
C MET A 180 4.26 -2.65 -5.41
N ARG A 181 5.51 -2.70 -5.87
CA ARG A 181 5.99 -3.63 -6.92
C ARG A 181 5.77 -5.08 -6.52
N TYR A 182 6.13 -5.44 -5.29
CA TYR A 182 5.86 -6.77 -4.75
C TYR A 182 4.37 -7.13 -4.82
N ARG A 183 3.50 -6.27 -4.29
CA ARG A 183 2.05 -6.52 -4.23
C ARG A 183 1.43 -6.68 -5.62
N LEU A 184 1.78 -5.80 -6.55
CA LEU A 184 1.28 -5.85 -7.93
C LEU A 184 1.75 -7.13 -8.64
N ASN A 185 3.03 -7.49 -8.52
CA ASN A 185 3.56 -8.72 -9.10
C ASN A 185 2.94 -9.99 -8.48
N ALA A 186 2.72 -9.99 -7.16
CA ALA A 186 2.05 -11.09 -6.47
C ALA A 186 0.59 -11.26 -6.94
N THR A 187 -0.13 -10.15 -7.13
CA THR A 187 -1.51 -10.14 -7.67
C THR A 187 -1.54 -10.68 -9.10
N LEU A 188 -0.58 -10.32 -9.93
CA LEU A 188 -0.39 -10.82 -11.29
C LEU A 188 0.14 -12.27 -11.34
N LYS A 189 0.39 -12.89 -10.18
CA LYS A 189 1.02 -14.23 -10.05
C LYS A 189 2.43 -14.31 -10.66
N ASN A 190 3.09 -13.18 -10.81
CA ASN A 190 4.48 -13.07 -11.26
C ASN A 190 5.43 -13.32 -10.09
N ASN A 191 5.39 -14.53 -9.51
CA ASN A 191 6.12 -14.85 -8.28
C ASN A 191 7.64 -14.59 -8.39
N LYS A 192 8.23 -14.82 -9.56
CA LYS A 192 9.67 -14.55 -9.76
C LYS A 192 9.98 -13.06 -9.60
N GLN A 193 9.16 -12.20 -10.20
CA GLN A 193 9.36 -10.75 -10.09
C GLN A 193 9.02 -10.25 -8.69
N ALA A 194 8.00 -10.80 -8.05
CA ALA A 194 7.68 -10.49 -6.66
C ALA A 194 8.85 -10.80 -5.71
N ILE A 195 9.52 -11.96 -5.88
CA ILE A 195 10.73 -12.33 -5.14
C ILE A 195 11.85 -11.33 -5.43
N TYR A 196 12.09 -11.03 -6.71
CA TYR A 196 13.14 -10.10 -7.12
C TYR A 196 12.99 -8.73 -6.46
N GLU A 197 11.78 -8.16 -6.40
CA GLU A 197 11.56 -6.83 -5.80
C GLU A 197 11.87 -6.83 -4.29
N ILE A 198 11.51 -7.90 -3.57
CA ILE A 198 11.84 -8.04 -2.15
C ILE A 198 13.36 -8.22 -1.96
N GLU A 199 14.00 -9.09 -2.76
CA GLU A 199 15.45 -9.33 -2.68
C GLU A 199 16.23 -8.05 -3.01
N ARG A 200 15.86 -7.34 -4.08
CA ARG A 200 16.45 -6.06 -4.47
C ARG A 200 16.41 -5.02 -3.34
N TYR A 201 15.28 -4.90 -2.66
CA TYR A 201 15.19 -3.98 -1.53
C TYR A 201 16.08 -4.42 -0.36
N LEU A 202 16.13 -5.73 -0.08
CA LEU A 202 16.99 -6.27 0.98
C LEU A 202 18.50 -6.18 0.67
N GLU A 203 18.91 -6.02 -0.59
CA GLU A 203 20.30 -5.67 -0.93
C GLU A 203 20.69 -4.27 -0.43
N MET A 204 19.71 -3.33 -0.40
CA MET A 204 19.91 -1.96 0.10
C MET A 204 19.76 -1.90 1.62
N GLU A 205 18.74 -2.58 2.16
CA GLU A 205 18.35 -2.54 3.57
C GLU A 205 18.26 -3.96 4.15
N PRO A 206 19.39 -4.67 4.34
CA PRO A 206 19.40 -6.08 4.75
C PRO A 206 18.82 -6.33 6.13
N ASN A 207 18.78 -5.32 6.99
CA ASN A 207 18.27 -5.40 8.35
C ASN A 207 16.78 -5.01 8.47
N ASN A 208 16.07 -4.78 7.36
CA ASN A 208 14.65 -4.51 7.41
C ASN A 208 13.88 -5.79 7.75
N TYR A 209 13.51 -5.93 9.03
CA TYR A 209 12.82 -7.12 9.56
C TYR A 209 11.54 -7.46 8.80
N GLN A 210 10.73 -6.45 8.46
CA GLN A 210 9.46 -6.64 7.76
C GLN A 210 9.67 -7.27 6.38
N PHE A 211 10.65 -6.79 5.62
CA PHE A 211 10.97 -7.36 4.30
C PHE A 211 11.61 -8.75 4.39
N GLN A 212 12.40 -9.03 5.44
CA GLN A 212 12.88 -10.39 5.71
C GLN A 212 11.73 -11.37 5.95
N VAL A 213 10.69 -10.94 6.72
CA VAL A 213 9.48 -11.74 6.94
C VAL A 213 8.70 -11.93 5.64
N PHE A 214 8.54 -10.90 4.81
CA PHE A 214 7.89 -11.04 3.50
C PHE A 214 8.65 -11.99 2.57
N ARG A 215 9.98 -11.91 2.55
CA ARG A 215 10.82 -12.87 1.79
C ARG A 215 10.55 -14.30 2.23
N MET A 216 10.59 -14.54 3.52
CA MET A 216 10.31 -15.87 4.08
C MET A 216 8.93 -16.39 3.67
N GLN A 217 7.87 -15.60 3.89
CA GLN A 217 6.49 -15.98 3.56
C GLN A 217 6.34 -16.27 2.05
N LEU A 218 6.94 -15.44 1.21
CA LEU A 218 6.89 -15.63 -0.24
C LEU A 218 7.66 -16.87 -0.69
N TYR A 219 8.78 -17.18 -0.05
CA TYR A 219 9.54 -18.40 -0.28
C TYR A 219 8.74 -19.65 0.11
N GLU A 220 8.07 -19.63 1.27
CA GLU A 220 7.16 -20.71 1.69
C GLU A 220 6.02 -20.88 0.68
N GLN A 221 5.32 -19.81 0.35
CA GLN A 221 4.19 -19.82 -0.57
C GLN A 221 4.57 -20.33 -1.97
N THR A 222 5.77 -20.00 -2.43
CA THR A 222 6.28 -20.40 -3.75
C THR A 222 7.10 -21.68 -3.73
N GLN A 223 7.16 -22.36 -2.59
CA GLN A 223 7.88 -23.61 -2.39
C GLN A 223 9.34 -23.53 -2.86
N GLN A 224 10.04 -22.47 -2.45
CA GLN A 224 11.46 -22.33 -2.77
C GLN A 224 12.30 -23.47 -2.18
N PRO A 225 13.46 -23.79 -2.77
CA PRO A 225 14.32 -24.85 -2.26
C PRO A 225 14.67 -24.65 -0.79
N PRO A 226 14.74 -25.74 0.02
CA PRO A 226 15.03 -25.64 1.46
C PRO A 226 16.32 -24.87 1.79
N THR A 227 17.31 -24.87 0.90
CA THR A 227 18.54 -24.09 1.07
C THR A 227 18.29 -22.58 1.08
N LYS A 228 17.35 -22.08 0.24
CA LYS A 228 16.92 -20.66 0.28
C LYS A 228 16.11 -20.36 1.52
N MET A 229 15.26 -21.30 1.93
CA MET A 229 14.46 -21.20 3.16
C MET A 229 15.36 -21.08 4.38
N ILE A 230 16.38 -21.93 4.50
CA ILE A 230 17.37 -21.89 5.60
C ILE A 230 17.99 -20.49 5.69
N ALA A 231 18.51 -19.96 4.56
CA ALA A 231 19.13 -18.64 4.53
C ALA A 231 18.16 -17.52 4.99
N ALA A 232 16.89 -17.61 4.56
CA ALA A 232 15.87 -16.62 4.97
C ALA A 232 15.55 -16.69 6.47
N TYR A 233 15.41 -17.89 7.03
CA TYR A 233 15.15 -18.07 8.46
C TYR A 233 16.35 -17.64 9.34
N GLU A 234 17.58 -17.93 8.91
CA GLU A 234 18.80 -17.50 9.59
C GLU A 234 18.86 -15.97 9.71
N GLU A 235 18.52 -15.24 8.64
CA GLU A 235 18.45 -13.77 8.68
C GLU A 235 17.38 -13.25 9.64
N ILE A 236 16.21 -13.88 9.70
CA ILE A 236 15.18 -13.51 10.66
C ILE A 236 15.65 -13.78 12.09
N LEU A 237 16.26 -14.92 12.35
CA LEU A 237 16.79 -15.25 13.69
C LEU A 237 17.96 -14.35 14.11
N ARG A 238 18.73 -13.83 13.16
CA ARG A 238 19.75 -12.83 13.46
C ARG A 238 19.14 -11.54 13.99
N LEU A 239 17.95 -11.14 13.48
CA LEU A 239 17.22 -9.93 13.88
C LEU A 239 16.29 -10.16 15.08
N ASP A 240 15.68 -11.34 15.17
CA ASP A 240 14.80 -11.77 16.28
C ASP A 240 15.20 -13.17 16.77
N PRO A 241 16.20 -13.26 17.65
CA PRO A 241 16.75 -14.53 18.12
C PRO A 241 15.79 -15.35 19.01
N ARG A 242 14.61 -14.84 19.33
CA ARG A 242 13.62 -15.53 20.20
C ARG A 242 12.39 -16.03 19.42
N ASN A 243 12.40 -15.95 18.12
CA ASN A 243 11.27 -16.36 17.29
C ASN A 243 11.18 -17.89 17.21
N LEU A 244 10.35 -18.47 18.08
CA LEU A 244 10.20 -19.93 18.19
C LEU A 244 9.68 -20.58 16.91
N MET A 245 8.73 -19.93 16.22
CA MET A 245 8.20 -20.44 14.96
C MET A 245 9.31 -20.54 13.90
N VAL A 246 10.14 -19.51 13.78
CA VAL A 246 11.24 -19.48 12.82
C VAL A 246 12.33 -20.49 13.21
N MET A 247 12.63 -20.67 14.51
CA MET A 247 13.53 -21.73 14.96
C MET A 247 13.05 -23.12 14.56
N ASN A 248 11.75 -23.41 14.76
CA ASN A 248 11.16 -24.68 14.39
C ASN A 248 11.23 -24.92 12.87
N ASN A 249 10.85 -23.91 12.09
CA ASN A 249 10.84 -23.99 10.64
C ASN A 249 12.25 -24.14 10.06
N LEU A 250 13.24 -23.46 10.66
CA LEU A 250 14.65 -23.63 10.32
C LEU A 250 15.12 -25.06 10.61
N ALA A 251 14.83 -25.58 11.81
CA ALA A 251 15.19 -26.95 12.20
C ALA A 251 14.59 -27.97 11.23
N TRP A 252 13.33 -27.82 10.85
CA TRP A 252 12.65 -28.64 9.86
C TRP A 252 13.34 -28.59 8.48
N ASN A 253 13.63 -27.38 7.97
CA ASN A 253 14.28 -27.22 6.66
C ASN A 253 15.72 -27.78 6.65
N ILE A 254 16.44 -27.72 7.75
CA ILE A 254 17.75 -28.38 7.90
C ILE A 254 17.58 -29.91 7.74
N CYS A 255 16.54 -30.50 8.32
CA CYS A 255 16.26 -31.94 8.17
C CYS A 255 15.94 -32.30 6.73
N LEU A 256 15.14 -31.51 6.02
CA LEU A 256 14.80 -31.73 4.61
C LEU A 256 16.03 -31.73 3.69
N CYS A 257 17.05 -30.94 4.03
CA CYS A 257 18.31 -30.88 3.28
C CYS A 257 19.34 -31.94 3.69
N HIS A 258 19.01 -32.84 4.61
CA HIS A 258 20.00 -33.71 5.25
C HIS A 258 21.22 -32.92 5.81
N GLY A 259 20.93 -31.74 6.35
CA GLY A 259 21.92 -30.81 6.89
C GLY A 259 22.45 -31.18 8.26
N ASN A 260 22.93 -30.19 9.00
CA ASN A 260 23.46 -30.37 10.35
C ASN A 260 22.38 -30.68 11.38
N LEU A 261 22.12 -31.98 11.62
CA LEU A 261 21.09 -32.45 12.55
C LEU A 261 21.35 -32.01 14.01
N LEU A 262 22.60 -31.78 14.41
CA LEU A 262 22.90 -31.25 15.75
C LEU A 262 22.36 -29.80 15.89
N ARG A 263 22.53 -28.98 14.85
CA ARG A 263 21.97 -27.62 14.82
C ARG A 263 20.45 -27.66 14.84
N ALA A 264 19.83 -28.58 14.07
CA ALA A 264 18.38 -28.75 14.06
C ALA A 264 17.85 -29.15 15.45
N GLU A 265 18.56 -30.07 16.13
CA GLU A 265 18.22 -30.49 17.51
C GLU A 265 18.31 -29.33 18.49
N GLU A 266 19.40 -28.56 18.48
CA GLU A 266 19.57 -27.40 19.36
C GLU A 266 18.41 -26.39 19.22
N LEU A 267 18.03 -26.04 17.99
CA LEU A 267 16.91 -25.11 17.71
C LEU A 267 15.58 -25.68 18.19
N SER A 268 15.28 -26.92 17.81
CA SER A 268 14.00 -27.56 18.15
C SER A 268 13.88 -27.88 19.65
N ARG A 269 15.00 -28.14 20.35
CA ARG A 269 15.02 -28.30 21.80
C ARG A 269 14.62 -27.01 22.51
N ILE A 270 15.06 -25.85 22.01
CA ILE A 270 14.65 -24.55 22.57
C ILE A 270 13.13 -24.39 22.42
N THR A 271 12.55 -24.75 21.27
CA THR A 271 11.11 -24.59 21.04
C THR A 271 10.26 -25.46 21.99
N ILE A 272 10.61 -26.73 22.19
CA ILE A 272 9.88 -27.63 23.11
C ILE A 272 10.11 -27.26 24.59
N MET A 273 11.21 -26.61 24.93
CA MET A 273 11.44 -26.12 26.31
C MET A 273 10.53 -24.91 26.62
N GLN A 274 10.29 -24.04 25.64
CA GLN A 274 9.44 -22.86 25.81
C GLN A 274 7.95 -23.20 25.68
N GLU A 275 7.59 -24.07 24.75
CA GLU A 275 6.22 -24.51 24.49
C GLU A 275 6.12 -26.05 24.52
N PRO A 276 6.15 -26.66 25.71
CA PRO A 276 6.28 -28.12 25.85
C PRO A 276 5.05 -28.94 25.42
N SER A 277 3.94 -28.28 25.13
CA SER A 277 2.69 -28.91 24.67
C SER A 277 2.33 -28.55 23.23
N ASN A 278 3.18 -27.80 22.51
CA ASN A 278 2.93 -27.47 21.13
C ASN A 278 3.16 -28.69 20.23
N PRO A 279 2.10 -29.23 19.58
CA PRO A 279 2.20 -30.48 18.83
C PRO A 279 3.14 -30.39 17.63
N ILE A 280 3.25 -29.21 16.98
CA ILE A 280 4.14 -28.98 15.84
C ILE A 280 5.60 -29.04 16.28
N TYR A 281 5.93 -28.40 17.41
CA TYR A 281 7.30 -28.40 17.93
C TYR A 281 7.71 -29.78 18.44
N LEU A 282 6.78 -30.50 19.09
CA LEU A 282 6.99 -31.87 19.52
C LEU A 282 7.22 -32.82 18.35
N ASP A 283 6.47 -32.64 17.25
CA ASP A 283 6.63 -33.43 16.04
C ASP A 283 8.00 -33.21 15.40
N THR A 284 8.38 -31.94 15.19
CA THR A 284 9.70 -31.59 14.64
C THR A 284 10.83 -32.18 15.48
N TYR A 285 10.76 -32.02 16.79
CA TYR A 285 11.79 -32.58 17.68
C TYR A 285 11.83 -34.11 17.65
N GLY A 286 10.68 -34.76 17.71
CA GLY A 286 10.59 -36.23 17.63
C GLY A 286 11.09 -36.78 16.29
N TRP A 287 10.83 -36.07 15.17
CA TRP A 287 11.37 -36.43 13.87
C TRP A 287 12.90 -36.27 13.80
N ILE A 288 13.44 -35.20 14.38
CA ILE A 288 14.91 -35.01 14.50
C ILE A 288 15.52 -36.15 15.30
N MET A 289 14.94 -36.55 16.43
CA MET A 289 15.43 -37.68 17.23
C MET A 289 15.47 -38.98 16.41
N TYR A 290 14.45 -39.24 15.61
CA TYR A 290 14.44 -40.37 14.69
C TYR A 290 15.60 -40.31 13.66
N LEU A 291 15.84 -39.12 13.07
CA LEU A 291 16.93 -38.96 12.10
C LEU A 291 18.33 -39.12 12.70
N ILE A 292 18.50 -38.76 13.97
CA ILE A 292 19.75 -38.94 14.74
C ILE A 292 19.92 -40.41 15.16
N GLY A 293 18.82 -41.19 15.19
CA GLY A 293 18.83 -42.60 15.59
C GLY A 293 18.38 -42.88 17.05
N ASP A 294 17.97 -41.82 17.76
CA ASP A 294 17.39 -41.97 19.10
C ASP A 294 15.90 -42.35 18.99
N CYS A 295 15.68 -43.64 18.83
CA CYS A 295 14.36 -44.19 18.64
C CYS A 295 13.44 -44.07 19.89
N GLU A 296 13.98 -44.06 21.08
CA GLU A 296 13.18 -43.94 22.31
C GLU A 296 12.65 -42.50 22.44
N SER A 297 13.48 -41.50 22.32
CA SER A 297 13.08 -40.10 22.30
C SER A 297 12.11 -39.84 21.16
N ALA A 298 12.36 -40.35 19.96
CA ALA A 298 11.49 -40.18 18.82
C ALA A 298 10.05 -40.65 19.08
N LYS A 299 9.90 -41.89 19.60
CA LYS A 299 8.58 -42.43 19.97
C LYS A 299 7.90 -41.58 21.03
N PHE A 300 8.64 -41.21 22.08
CA PHE A 300 8.11 -40.42 23.19
C PHE A 300 7.56 -39.07 22.75
N TYR A 301 8.36 -38.27 21.97
CA TYR A 301 7.93 -36.96 21.58
C TYR A 301 6.85 -36.98 20.50
N LEU A 302 6.89 -37.88 19.54
CA LEU A 302 5.83 -38.03 18.55
C LEU A 302 4.51 -38.53 19.15
N GLN A 303 4.55 -39.40 20.17
CA GLN A 303 3.33 -39.74 20.93
C GLN A 303 2.75 -38.50 21.60
N ARG A 304 3.59 -37.69 22.25
CA ARG A 304 3.15 -36.43 22.87
C ARG A 304 2.60 -35.45 21.85
N ALA A 305 3.16 -35.38 20.64
CA ALA A 305 2.62 -34.58 19.57
C ALA A 305 1.19 -35.00 19.20
N MET A 306 0.96 -36.31 19.05
CA MET A 306 -0.36 -36.90 18.86
C MET A 306 -1.34 -36.54 19.98
N ASP A 307 -0.92 -36.75 21.24
CA ASP A 307 -1.77 -36.54 22.43
C ASP A 307 -2.15 -35.04 22.62
N ASN A 308 -1.29 -34.09 22.17
CA ASN A 308 -1.53 -32.66 22.29
C ASN A 308 -2.24 -32.04 21.06
N SER A 309 -2.45 -32.79 19.97
CA SER A 309 -3.09 -32.29 18.74
C SER A 309 -4.61 -32.14 18.81
N GLY A 310 -5.25 -32.62 19.89
CA GLY A 310 -6.73 -32.61 20.03
C GLY A 310 -7.45 -33.52 19.03
N GLU A 311 -8.66 -33.14 18.62
CA GLU A 311 -9.49 -33.95 17.73
C GLU A 311 -9.02 -34.03 16.28
N ASN A 312 -8.32 -33.01 15.80
CA ASN A 312 -7.85 -32.89 14.42
C ASN A 312 -6.32 -32.96 14.35
N VAL A 313 -5.77 -34.15 14.45
CA VAL A 313 -4.33 -34.38 14.33
C VAL A 313 -3.85 -34.09 12.89
N ASP A 314 -2.76 -33.37 12.74
CA ASP A 314 -2.15 -33.14 11.44
C ASP A 314 -1.72 -34.48 10.80
N LYS A 315 -1.93 -34.58 9.49
CA LYS A 315 -1.58 -35.77 8.73
C LYS A 315 -0.08 -36.07 8.76
N GLU A 316 0.74 -35.04 8.84
CA GLU A 316 2.20 -35.16 8.88
C GLU A 316 2.62 -35.78 10.22
N ILE A 317 2.08 -35.30 11.34
CA ILE A 317 2.32 -35.88 12.68
C ILE A 317 1.95 -37.37 12.70
N ILE A 318 0.78 -37.71 12.15
CA ILE A 318 0.34 -39.14 12.05
C ILE A 318 1.35 -39.96 11.23
N GLN A 319 1.83 -39.41 10.13
CA GLN A 319 2.76 -40.10 9.22
C GLN A 319 4.14 -40.30 9.88
N HIS A 320 4.65 -39.28 10.58
CA HIS A 320 5.90 -39.38 11.32
C HIS A 320 5.82 -40.42 12.42
N TYR A 321 4.76 -40.38 13.24
CA TYR A 321 4.56 -41.34 14.30
C TYR A 321 4.48 -42.78 13.79
N LYS A 322 3.68 -43.05 12.74
CA LYS A 322 3.58 -44.38 12.11
C LYS A 322 4.92 -44.87 11.56
N THR A 323 5.69 -43.96 10.97
CA THR A 323 7.02 -44.26 10.40
C THR A 323 7.96 -44.70 11.49
N VAL A 324 8.04 -43.96 12.59
CA VAL A 324 8.91 -44.25 13.73
C VAL A 324 8.50 -45.61 14.39
N LEU A 325 7.21 -45.83 14.64
CA LEU A 325 6.73 -47.12 15.18
C LEU A 325 7.13 -48.31 14.31
N LYS A 326 7.18 -48.14 12.98
CA LYS A 326 7.54 -49.19 12.04
C LYS A 326 9.05 -49.42 11.94
N LYS A 327 9.83 -48.36 11.99
CA LYS A 327 11.27 -48.40 11.73
C LYS A 327 12.13 -48.56 12.98
N CYS A 328 11.67 -48.06 14.11
CA CYS A 328 12.30 -48.20 15.43
C CYS A 328 11.75 -49.42 16.19
N LYS A 329 12.12 -50.58 15.74
CA LYS A 329 11.75 -51.84 16.42
C LYS A 329 12.67 -52.11 17.59
#